data_21c03982b2fd0f443613fe66e488c430
#
_entry.id   21c03982b2fd0f443613fe66e488c430
#
_cell.length_a   1.000
_cell.length_b   1.000
_cell.length_c   1.000
_cell.angle_alpha   90.00
_cell.angle_beta   90.00
_cell.angle_gamma   90.00
#
_symmetry.space_group_name_H-M   'P 1'
#
loop_
_entity.id
_entity.type
_entity.pdbx_description
1 polymer ?
#
loop_
_entity_poly.entity_id
_entity_poly.type
_entity_poly.pdbx_seq_one_letter_code
_entity_poly.pdbx_strand_id
1 'polypeptide(L)'
;MYRCMNLKTGDILLFSERPSNCCMGCLDCVIKKCTCSMYSHAALVVVDPPWCTELHGVFVWESSWHGQPDPQDGIVKFGVQLTPLEFYTHQYPGRVRMWVRRATAFSKDAAALRAVHDSVYKKMYDTSPCDWISAALRVKIRNRTDAFTCSAFVSYVLTQFGCLERDTCWTVVSAADLSSHRRSSLVHFTTTYAEDEYLGDFPQGDSELISNDMLVHK
;
A
#
# COMPACT_ATOMS: atom_id res chain seq x y z
N MET A 1 14.69 -3.34 -19.49
CA MET A 1 15.50 -4.27 -18.67
C MET A 1 15.23 -3.92 -17.21
N TYR A 2 14.23 -4.55 -16.58
CA TYR A 2 13.87 -4.24 -15.20
C TYR A 2 14.97 -4.79 -14.28
N ARG A 3 15.60 -3.90 -13.48
CA ARG A 3 16.42 -4.35 -12.35
C ARG A 3 15.58 -5.38 -11.60
N CYS A 4 16.12 -6.58 -11.37
CA CYS A 4 15.49 -7.55 -10.47
C CYS A 4 15.26 -6.84 -9.14
N MET A 5 14.02 -6.40 -8.91
CA MET A 5 13.63 -5.79 -7.66
C MET A 5 13.69 -6.90 -6.61
N ASN A 6 14.82 -7.02 -5.92
CA ASN A 6 14.97 -8.00 -4.84
C ASN A 6 14.12 -7.58 -3.62
N LEU A 7 12.79 -7.59 -3.83
CA LEU A 7 11.81 -7.24 -2.80
C LEU A 7 11.63 -8.40 -1.84
N LYS A 8 11.41 -8.07 -0.57
CA LYS A 8 11.24 -9.05 0.50
C LYS A 8 10.00 -8.72 1.33
N THR A 9 9.41 -9.74 1.92
CA THR A 9 8.31 -9.55 2.89
C THR A 9 8.75 -8.57 3.98
N GLY A 10 7.91 -7.56 4.22
CA GLY A 10 8.15 -6.47 5.17
C GLY A 10 8.76 -5.20 4.57
N ASP A 11 9.21 -5.21 3.31
CA ASP A 11 9.61 -3.99 2.62
C ASP A 11 8.39 -3.06 2.47
N ILE A 12 8.59 -1.76 2.68
CA ILE A 12 7.55 -0.76 2.47
C ILE A 12 7.67 -0.24 1.04
N LEU A 13 6.58 -0.26 0.29
CA LEU A 13 6.47 0.42 -1.00
C LEU A 13 5.78 1.77 -0.82
N LEU A 14 6.35 2.78 -1.43
CA LEU A 14 5.81 4.13 -1.47
C LEU A 14 5.56 4.52 -2.92
N PHE A 15 4.38 5.06 -3.20
CA PHE A 15 3.94 5.37 -4.55
C PHE A 15 3.64 6.84 -4.72
N SER A 16 3.95 7.35 -5.92
CA SER A 16 3.43 8.62 -6.40
C SER A 16 2.67 8.35 -7.69
N GLU A 17 1.38 8.24 -7.57
CA GLU A 17 0.50 7.97 -8.67
C GLU A 17 0.15 9.25 -9.45
N ARG A 18 -0.03 9.13 -10.76
CA ARG A 18 -0.61 10.15 -11.64
C ARG A 18 -1.73 9.46 -12.40
N PRO A 19 -2.94 9.44 -11.85
CA PRO A 19 -4.06 8.81 -12.51
C PRO A 19 -4.39 9.52 -13.83
N SER A 20 -4.75 8.74 -14.83
CA SER A 20 -5.12 9.23 -16.16
C SER A 20 -6.50 9.89 -16.20
N ASN A 21 -7.37 9.67 -15.19
CA ASN A 21 -8.75 10.10 -15.17
C ASN A 21 -9.17 10.85 -13.90
N CYS A 22 -10.04 11.83 -14.09
CA CYS A 22 -10.31 13.00 -13.26
C CYS A 22 -10.79 12.75 -11.81
N CYS A 23 -11.54 11.68 -11.50
CA CYS A 23 -12.19 11.58 -10.18
C CYS A 23 -11.26 11.07 -9.06
N MET A 24 -10.43 10.06 -9.34
CA MET A 24 -9.44 9.57 -8.36
C MET A 24 -8.23 10.51 -8.24
N GLY A 25 -7.90 11.22 -9.33
CA GLY A 25 -6.83 12.22 -9.34
C GLY A 25 -7.08 13.41 -8.43
N CYS A 26 -8.32 13.74 -8.12
CA CYS A 26 -8.66 14.79 -7.16
C CYS A 26 -8.31 14.38 -5.72
N LEU A 27 -8.59 13.14 -5.32
CA LEU A 27 -8.29 12.65 -3.98
C LEU A 27 -6.77 12.58 -3.76
N ASP A 28 -6.05 12.07 -4.75
CA ASP A 28 -4.59 11.99 -4.76
C ASP A 28 -3.92 13.37 -4.66
N CYS A 29 -4.42 14.35 -5.41
CA CYS A 29 -3.98 15.74 -5.33
C CYS A 29 -4.26 16.36 -3.95
N VAL A 30 -5.42 16.05 -3.36
CA VAL A 30 -5.77 16.54 -2.02
C VAL A 30 -4.84 15.92 -0.99
N ILE A 31 -4.62 14.61 -1.02
CA ILE A 31 -3.69 13.92 -0.11
C ILE A 31 -2.29 14.51 -0.21
N LYS A 32 -1.75 14.63 -1.42
CA LYS A 32 -0.41 15.22 -1.64
C LYS A 32 -0.30 16.66 -1.14
N LYS A 33 -1.32 17.49 -1.39
CA LYS A 33 -1.35 18.88 -0.90
C LYS A 33 -1.48 18.96 0.62
N CYS A 34 -2.40 18.19 1.21
CA CYS A 34 -2.62 18.20 2.65
C CYS A 34 -1.44 17.64 3.43
N THR A 35 -0.73 16.65 2.89
CA THR A 35 0.43 16.04 3.54
C THR A 35 1.76 16.71 3.15
N CYS A 36 1.77 17.67 2.21
CA CYS A 36 2.97 18.25 1.62
C CYS A 36 3.98 17.17 1.20
N SER A 37 3.49 16.09 0.56
CA SER A 37 4.25 14.90 0.22
C SER A 37 4.23 14.61 -1.27
N MET A 38 5.32 14.00 -1.76
CA MET A 38 5.35 13.42 -3.10
C MET A 38 4.64 12.05 -3.14
N TYR A 39 4.46 11.40 -2.00
CA TYR A 39 3.84 10.08 -1.91
C TYR A 39 2.34 10.19 -1.69
N SER A 40 1.58 9.42 -2.46
CA SER A 40 0.12 9.35 -2.38
C SER A 40 -0.38 8.03 -1.80
N HIS A 41 0.44 6.98 -1.85
CA HIS A 41 0.06 5.65 -1.42
C HIS A 41 1.23 4.94 -0.74
N ALA A 42 0.91 4.02 0.17
CA ALA A 42 1.86 3.16 0.87
C ALA A 42 1.32 1.73 0.96
N ALA A 43 2.21 0.76 0.84
CA ALA A 43 1.87 -0.66 0.93
C ALA A 43 3.03 -1.47 1.51
N LEU A 44 2.77 -2.72 1.87
CA LEU A 44 3.79 -3.68 2.29
C LEU A 44 4.01 -4.74 1.20
N VAL A 45 5.25 -5.17 1.05
CA VAL A 45 5.57 -6.33 0.23
C VAL A 45 5.30 -7.62 1.02
N VAL A 46 4.67 -8.58 0.37
CA VAL A 46 4.57 -9.96 0.84
C VAL A 46 5.00 -10.88 -0.31
N VAL A 47 5.98 -11.73 -0.03
CA VAL A 47 6.45 -12.75 -0.98
C VAL A 47 5.88 -14.09 -0.53
N ASP A 48 5.27 -14.83 -1.45
CA ASP A 48 4.66 -16.14 -1.21
C ASP A 48 3.77 -16.10 0.07
N PRO A 49 2.61 -15.43 0.03
CA PRO A 49 1.81 -15.15 1.23
C PRO A 49 1.45 -16.43 1.97
N PRO A 50 1.86 -16.60 3.25
CA PRO A 50 1.74 -17.89 3.96
C PRO A 50 0.30 -18.27 4.31
N TRP A 51 -0.65 -17.36 4.16
CA TRP A 51 -2.07 -17.64 4.34
C TRP A 51 -2.79 -18.12 3.07
N CYS A 52 -2.11 -18.06 1.92
CA CYS A 52 -2.62 -18.55 0.65
C CYS A 52 -1.51 -19.27 -0.11
N THR A 53 -1.34 -20.56 0.16
CA THR A 53 -0.21 -21.37 -0.35
C THR A 53 -0.21 -21.59 -1.86
N GLU A 54 -1.32 -21.27 -2.53
CA GLU A 54 -1.45 -21.35 -3.99
C GLU A 54 -0.90 -20.12 -4.71
N LEU A 55 -0.66 -19.03 -3.97
CA LEU A 55 -0.12 -17.80 -4.50
C LEU A 55 1.40 -17.78 -4.38
N HIS A 56 2.09 -17.66 -5.51
CA HIS A 56 3.54 -17.59 -5.58
C HIS A 56 3.99 -16.26 -6.20
N GLY A 57 5.08 -15.71 -5.70
CA GLY A 57 5.68 -14.47 -6.21
C GLY A 57 5.52 -13.29 -5.27
N VAL A 58 5.63 -12.09 -5.84
CA VAL A 58 5.66 -10.83 -5.06
C VAL A 58 4.30 -10.16 -5.15
N PHE A 59 3.72 -9.91 -4.00
CA PHE A 59 2.46 -9.21 -3.84
C PHE A 59 2.64 -7.92 -3.05
N VAL A 60 1.77 -6.97 -3.35
CA VAL A 60 1.58 -5.72 -2.63
C VAL A 60 0.39 -5.92 -1.69
N TRP A 61 0.62 -5.88 -0.38
CA TRP A 61 -0.42 -6.00 0.64
C TRP A 61 -0.79 -4.60 1.10
N GLU A 62 -2.01 -4.20 0.87
CA GLU A 62 -2.42 -2.81 0.95
C GLU A 62 -3.90 -2.62 1.29
N SER A 63 -4.27 -1.41 1.67
CA SER A 63 -5.66 -0.96 1.67
C SER A 63 -5.84 0.03 0.53
N SER A 64 -6.62 -0.35 -0.49
CA SER A 64 -6.77 0.43 -1.73
C SER A 64 -8.02 0.02 -2.53
N TRP A 65 -8.18 0.61 -3.72
CA TRP A 65 -9.19 0.22 -4.69
C TRP A 65 -8.65 0.36 -6.11
N HIS A 66 -8.52 -0.75 -6.80
CA HIS A 66 -8.02 -0.79 -8.17
C HIS A 66 -9.05 -1.35 -9.16
N GLY A 67 -10.20 -1.81 -8.67
CA GLY A 67 -11.20 -2.49 -9.50
C GLY A 67 -10.76 -3.87 -9.99
N GLN A 68 -9.62 -4.38 -9.50
CA GLN A 68 -9.12 -5.71 -9.81
C GLN A 68 -9.53 -6.71 -8.72
N PRO A 69 -9.78 -7.98 -9.09
CA PRO A 69 -10.03 -9.03 -8.11
C PRO A 69 -8.78 -9.30 -7.27
N ASP A 70 -8.97 -9.44 -5.96
CA ASP A 70 -7.92 -9.93 -5.07
C ASP A 70 -7.60 -11.39 -5.40
N PRO A 71 -6.35 -11.74 -5.70
CA PRO A 71 -5.99 -13.10 -6.14
C PRO A 71 -6.25 -14.19 -5.09
N GLN A 72 -6.40 -13.82 -3.81
CA GLN A 72 -6.64 -14.81 -2.76
C GLN A 72 -8.10 -15.32 -2.71
N ASP A 73 -9.07 -14.57 -3.25
CA ASP A 73 -10.49 -14.94 -3.17
C ASP A 73 -11.31 -14.53 -4.41
N GLY A 74 -10.70 -13.90 -5.41
CA GLY A 74 -11.35 -13.45 -6.63
C GLY A 74 -12.34 -12.28 -6.46
N ILE A 75 -12.38 -11.64 -5.28
CA ILE A 75 -13.34 -10.57 -4.98
C ILE A 75 -12.70 -9.21 -5.25
N VAL A 76 -13.42 -8.32 -5.94
CA VAL A 76 -13.04 -6.92 -6.06
C VAL A 76 -13.33 -6.22 -4.74
N LYS A 77 -12.29 -5.66 -4.11
CA LYS A 77 -12.37 -5.05 -2.79
C LYS A 77 -12.14 -3.54 -2.84
N PHE A 78 -12.78 -2.85 -1.92
CA PHE A 78 -12.44 -1.48 -1.55
C PHE A 78 -11.94 -1.51 -0.10
N GLY A 79 -10.65 -1.70 0.07
CA GLY A 79 -10.03 -1.91 1.37
C GLY A 79 -8.80 -2.82 1.31
N VAL A 80 -8.62 -3.64 2.35
CA VAL A 80 -7.46 -4.52 2.48
C VAL A 80 -7.51 -5.66 1.47
N GLN A 81 -6.44 -5.76 0.67
CA GLN A 81 -6.31 -6.73 -0.43
C GLN A 81 -4.85 -7.07 -0.73
N LEU A 82 -4.64 -8.14 -1.47
CA LEU A 82 -3.40 -8.43 -2.18
C LEU A 82 -3.52 -7.97 -3.62
N THR A 83 -2.46 -7.32 -4.11
CA THR A 83 -2.33 -6.93 -5.51
C THR A 83 -1.02 -7.51 -6.05
N PRO A 84 -1.01 -8.28 -7.16
CA PRO A 84 0.24 -8.71 -7.76
C PRO A 84 1.12 -7.50 -8.09
N LEU A 85 2.42 -7.58 -7.82
CA LEU A 85 3.35 -6.47 -8.15
C LEU A 85 3.30 -6.12 -9.63
N GLU A 86 3.06 -7.10 -10.49
CA GLU A 86 2.93 -6.95 -11.94
C GLU A 86 1.82 -5.98 -12.35
N PHE A 87 0.76 -5.88 -11.56
CA PHE A 87 -0.30 -4.89 -11.81
C PHE A 87 0.28 -3.48 -11.85
N TYR A 88 1.10 -3.11 -10.87
CA TYR A 88 1.71 -1.77 -10.83
C TYR A 88 2.75 -1.54 -11.91
N THR A 89 3.46 -2.59 -12.31
CA THR A 89 4.55 -2.46 -13.28
C THR A 89 4.11 -2.55 -14.73
N HIS A 90 2.93 -3.14 -15.01
CA HIS A 90 2.50 -3.40 -16.40
C HIS A 90 1.03 -3.03 -16.68
N GLN A 91 0.16 -3.06 -15.69
CA GLN A 91 -1.30 -2.98 -15.93
C GLN A 91 -1.95 -1.74 -15.30
N TYR A 92 -1.22 -0.98 -14.48
CA TYR A 92 -1.80 0.18 -13.80
C TYR A 92 -2.24 1.25 -14.81
N PRO A 93 -3.51 1.73 -14.75
CA PRO A 93 -4.02 2.71 -15.70
C PRO A 93 -3.53 4.12 -15.36
N GLY A 94 -2.27 4.40 -15.65
CA GLY A 94 -1.64 5.68 -15.35
C GLY A 94 -0.12 5.55 -15.24
N ARG A 95 0.52 6.60 -14.70
CA ARG A 95 1.95 6.57 -14.37
C ARG A 95 2.12 6.39 -12.87
N VAL A 96 2.93 5.44 -12.48
CA VAL A 96 3.29 5.16 -11.10
C VAL A 96 4.80 5.32 -10.94
N ARG A 97 5.21 6.21 -10.05
CA ARG A 97 6.58 6.23 -9.54
C ARG A 97 6.61 5.45 -8.24
N MET A 98 7.57 4.57 -8.10
CA MET A 98 7.65 3.65 -6.98
C MET A 98 9.01 3.76 -6.29
N TRP A 99 8.99 3.75 -4.97
CA TRP A 99 10.16 3.66 -4.10
C TRP A 99 9.98 2.47 -3.16
N VAL A 100 11.09 1.88 -2.76
CA VAL A 100 11.10 0.86 -1.71
C VAL A 100 11.91 1.37 -0.53
N ARG A 101 11.41 1.12 0.65
CA ARG A 101 12.14 1.25 1.91
C ARG A 101 12.34 -0.15 2.48
N ARG A 102 13.59 -0.60 2.43
CA ARG A 102 13.93 -1.99 2.74
C ARG A 102 13.94 -2.25 4.23
N ALA A 103 13.26 -3.31 4.64
CA ALA A 103 13.31 -3.81 5.99
C ALA A 103 14.63 -4.55 6.24
N THR A 104 15.38 -4.18 7.29
CA THR A 104 16.59 -4.91 7.69
C THR A 104 16.29 -6.09 8.61
N ALA A 105 15.21 -5.99 9.38
CA ALA A 105 14.76 -7.03 10.30
C ALA A 105 13.24 -7.03 10.40
N PHE A 106 12.59 -7.80 9.53
CA PHE A 106 11.14 -8.03 9.60
C PHE A 106 10.90 -9.52 9.89
N SER A 107 10.03 -9.82 10.86
CA SER A 107 9.69 -11.20 11.18
C SER A 107 8.90 -11.82 10.01
N LYS A 108 9.40 -12.98 9.56
CA LYS A 108 8.74 -13.79 8.52
C LYS A 108 8.03 -15.00 9.10
N ASP A 109 7.71 -14.97 10.40
CA ASP A 109 6.94 -16.04 11.02
C ASP A 109 5.58 -16.16 10.34
N ALA A 110 5.37 -17.31 9.70
CA ALA A 110 4.16 -17.58 8.93
C ALA A 110 2.90 -17.57 9.81
N ALA A 111 3.00 -18.02 11.06
CA ALA A 111 1.85 -18.00 11.98
C ALA A 111 1.49 -16.58 12.38
N ALA A 112 2.49 -15.73 12.68
CA ALA A 112 2.27 -14.33 12.99
C ALA A 112 1.71 -13.55 11.79
N LEU A 113 2.25 -13.79 10.59
CA LEU A 113 1.74 -13.18 9.35
C LEU A 113 0.28 -13.57 9.10
N ARG A 114 -0.08 -14.84 9.27
CA ARG A 114 -1.47 -15.32 9.15
C ARG A 114 -2.37 -14.67 10.19
N ALA A 115 -1.96 -14.61 11.45
CA ALA A 115 -2.76 -14.01 12.52
C ALA A 115 -3.05 -12.53 12.25
N VAL A 116 -2.05 -11.77 11.78
CA VAL A 116 -2.25 -10.36 11.40
C VAL A 116 -3.15 -10.26 10.17
N HIS A 117 -2.93 -11.10 9.14
CA HIS A 117 -3.80 -11.15 7.97
C HIS A 117 -5.26 -11.38 8.38
N ASP A 118 -5.55 -12.37 9.21
CA ASP A 118 -6.92 -12.71 9.63
C ASP A 118 -7.60 -11.56 10.38
N SER A 119 -6.82 -10.76 11.11
CA SER A 119 -7.33 -9.58 11.83
C SER A 119 -7.74 -8.42 10.90
N VAL A 120 -7.13 -8.33 9.70
CA VAL A 120 -7.36 -7.24 8.73
C VAL A 120 -8.11 -7.68 7.48
N TYR A 121 -8.28 -8.97 7.27
CA TYR A 121 -8.92 -9.53 6.09
C TYR A 121 -10.33 -8.97 5.89
N LYS A 122 -10.63 -8.53 4.68
CA LYS A 122 -11.91 -7.88 4.30
C LYS A 122 -12.22 -6.57 5.04
N LYS A 123 -11.26 -5.95 5.72
CA LYS A 123 -11.48 -4.61 6.28
C LYS A 123 -11.60 -3.60 5.15
N MET A 124 -12.56 -2.69 5.34
CA MET A 124 -12.88 -1.66 4.35
C MET A 124 -11.83 -0.56 4.30
N TYR A 125 -11.80 0.18 3.19
CA TYR A 125 -11.06 1.43 3.12
C TYR A 125 -11.72 2.47 4.03
N ASP A 126 -10.89 3.22 4.76
CA ASP A 126 -11.39 4.30 5.61
C ASP A 126 -11.73 5.54 4.77
N THR A 127 -13.02 5.83 4.68
CA THR A 127 -13.56 6.99 3.97
C THR A 127 -14.03 8.10 4.92
N SER A 128 -13.71 7.99 6.22
CA SER A 128 -14.12 8.98 7.22
C SER A 128 -13.47 10.35 6.98
N PRO A 129 -14.23 11.40 6.66
CA PRO A 129 -13.67 12.74 6.52
C PRO A 129 -13.01 13.25 7.81
N CYS A 130 -13.54 12.84 8.98
CA CYS A 130 -12.99 13.24 10.28
C CYS A 130 -11.59 12.67 10.48
N ASP A 131 -11.34 11.41 10.08
CA ASP A 131 -10.04 10.76 10.20
C ASP A 131 -9.03 11.41 9.24
N TRP A 132 -9.47 11.76 8.03
CA TRP A 132 -8.63 12.48 7.07
C TRP A 132 -8.25 13.89 7.55
N ILE A 133 -9.20 14.62 8.13
CA ILE A 133 -8.93 15.95 8.71
C ILE A 133 -7.98 15.81 9.89
N SER A 134 -8.20 14.82 10.76
CA SER A 134 -7.31 14.57 11.90
C SER A 134 -5.90 14.20 11.47
N ALA A 135 -5.76 13.39 10.41
CA ALA A 135 -4.48 13.07 9.82
C ALA A 135 -3.78 14.29 9.22
N ALA A 136 -4.53 15.14 8.49
CA ALA A 136 -4.00 16.39 7.92
C ALA A 136 -3.54 17.38 9.00
N LEU A 137 -4.30 17.49 10.10
CA LEU A 137 -3.97 18.33 11.25
C LEU A 137 -2.98 17.66 12.22
N ARG A 138 -2.60 16.40 11.99
CA ARG A 138 -1.71 15.59 12.84
C ARG A 138 -2.19 15.48 14.30
N VAL A 139 -3.51 15.47 14.48
CA VAL A 139 -4.13 15.33 15.81
C VAL A 139 -4.30 13.86 16.11
N LYS A 140 -3.68 13.38 17.18
CA LYS A 140 -3.83 11.98 17.62
C LYS A 140 -5.29 11.72 18.00
N ILE A 141 -5.88 10.69 17.40
CA ILE A 141 -7.21 10.20 17.68
C ILE A 141 -7.14 8.72 18.08
N ARG A 142 -8.27 8.15 18.48
CA ARG A 142 -8.30 6.73 18.81
C ARG A 142 -7.99 5.89 17.57
N ASN A 143 -7.09 4.94 17.73
CA ASN A 143 -6.79 3.95 16.69
C ASN A 143 -8.03 3.12 16.34
N ARG A 144 -8.28 2.95 15.06
CA ARG A 144 -9.35 2.12 14.51
C ARG A 144 -8.77 0.88 13.85
N THR A 145 -9.54 -0.21 13.86
CA THR A 145 -9.18 -1.50 13.24
C THR A 145 -10.33 -2.06 12.40
N ASP A 146 -11.40 -1.32 12.22
CA ASP A 146 -12.56 -1.67 11.40
C ASP A 146 -12.40 -1.24 9.94
N ALA A 147 -11.61 -0.17 9.69
CA ALA A 147 -11.28 0.34 8.38
C ALA A 147 -9.88 0.96 8.39
N PHE A 148 -9.23 1.00 7.22
CA PHE A 148 -7.86 1.52 7.09
C PHE A 148 -7.70 2.38 5.83
N THR A 149 -7.01 3.52 5.96
CA THR A 149 -6.33 4.13 4.81
C THR A 149 -5.09 3.32 4.46
N CYS A 150 -4.46 3.57 3.32
CA CYS A 150 -3.26 2.83 2.90
C CYS A 150 -2.12 2.89 3.93
N SER A 151 -1.79 4.07 4.41
CA SER A 151 -0.71 4.26 5.38
C SER A 151 -1.07 3.81 6.80
N ALA A 152 -2.35 3.96 7.20
CA ALA A 152 -2.83 3.43 8.47
C ALA A 152 -2.73 1.90 8.51
N PHE A 153 -3.07 1.23 7.41
CA PHE A 153 -2.91 -0.21 7.26
C PHE A 153 -1.46 -0.65 7.43
N VAL A 154 -0.54 -0.04 6.67
CA VAL A 154 0.90 -0.34 6.77
C VAL A 154 1.39 -0.13 8.19
N SER A 155 1.04 1.01 8.82
CA SER A 155 1.47 1.32 10.19
C SER A 155 0.90 0.34 11.21
N TYR A 156 -0.36 -0.07 11.07
CA TYR A 156 -0.96 -1.10 11.90
C TYR A 156 -0.17 -2.41 11.81
N VAL A 157 0.07 -2.93 10.60
CA VAL A 157 0.83 -4.17 10.40
C VAL A 157 2.23 -4.06 11.02
N LEU A 158 2.95 -2.97 10.74
CA LEU A 158 4.29 -2.75 11.29
C LEU A 158 4.29 -2.69 12.83
N THR A 159 3.24 -2.13 13.45
CA THR A 159 3.07 -2.12 14.90
C THR A 159 2.85 -3.53 15.46
N GLN A 160 2.03 -4.36 14.77
CA GLN A 160 1.82 -5.76 15.18
C GLN A 160 3.11 -6.58 15.14
N PHE A 161 4.00 -6.29 14.19
CA PHE A 161 5.32 -6.93 14.09
C PHE A 161 6.40 -6.28 14.96
N GLY A 162 6.04 -5.27 15.76
CA GLY A 162 6.98 -4.56 16.61
C GLY A 162 8.04 -3.77 15.83
N CYS A 163 7.77 -3.41 14.57
CA CYS A 163 8.62 -2.53 13.77
C CYS A 163 8.36 -1.05 14.04
N LEU A 164 7.20 -0.73 14.58
CA LEU A 164 6.84 0.59 15.11
C LEU A 164 6.52 0.47 16.61
N GLU A 165 6.66 1.59 17.31
CA GLU A 165 6.28 1.68 18.72
C GLU A 165 4.80 1.33 18.92
N ARG A 166 4.47 0.66 20.03
CA ARG A 166 3.12 0.16 20.33
C ARG A 166 2.08 1.26 20.51
N ASP A 167 2.50 2.46 20.88
CA ASP A 167 1.64 3.64 21.05
C ASP A 167 1.49 4.46 19.77
N THR A 168 1.99 3.96 18.63
CA THR A 168 1.80 4.59 17.32
C THR A 168 0.31 4.79 17.04
N CYS A 169 -0.06 6.04 16.77
CA CYS A 169 -1.42 6.36 16.33
C CYS A 169 -1.52 6.15 14.81
N TRP A 170 -1.70 4.90 14.36
CA TRP A 170 -1.68 4.55 12.95
C TRP A 170 -2.77 5.25 12.11
N THR A 171 -3.91 5.60 12.70
CA THR A 171 -5.02 6.24 11.99
C THR A 171 -4.62 7.60 11.37
N VAL A 172 -3.65 8.30 11.94
CA VAL A 172 -3.22 9.62 11.46
C VAL A 172 -1.88 9.62 10.70
N VAL A 173 -1.30 8.44 10.49
CA VAL A 173 -0.05 8.28 9.73
C VAL A 173 -0.31 8.48 8.25
N SER A 174 0.49 9.29 7.58
CA SER A 174 0.50 9.45 6.12
C SER A 174 1.60 8.62 5.46
N ALA A 175 1.51 8.39 4.15
CA ALA A 175 2.57 7.72 3.39
C ALA A 175 3.93 8.41 3.54
N ALA A 176 3.95 9.76 3.64
CA ALA A 176 5.17 10.52 3.89
C ALA A 176 5.82 10.23 5.24
N ASP A 177 5.04 9.92 6.27
CA ASP A 177 5.56 9.60 7.59
C ASP A 177 6.28 8.25 7.62
N LEU A 178 5.99 7.37 6.66
CA LEU A 178 6.65 6.08 6.48
C LEU A 178 7.93 6.17 5.64
N SER A 179 8.19 7.30 4.98
CA SER A 179 9.38 7.51 4.17
C SER A 179 10.59 7.91 5.01
N SER A 180 11.81 7.73 4.45
CA SER A 180 13.05 8.21 5.06
C SER A 180 13.24 9.73 4.89
N HIS A 181 12.55 10.33 3.91
CA HIS A 181 12.67 11.77 3.62
C HIS A 181 11.99 12.66 4.67
N ARG A 182 11.12 12.09 5.49
CA ARG A 182 10.40 12.85 6.52
C ARG A 182 10.73 12.35 7.92
N ARG A 183 11.29 13.22 8.74
CA ARG A 183 11.36 12.99 10.19
C ARG A 183 9.98 13.22 10.78
N SER A 184 9.24 12.13 10.96
CA SER A 184 7.89 12.17 11.53
C SER A 184 7.96 12.13 13.05
N SER A 185 7.15 12.94 13.72
CA SER A 185 6.90 12.83 15.16
C SER A 185 5.77 11.84 15.49
N LEU A 186 5.14 11.26 14.46
CA LEU A 186 4.02 10.32 14.61
C LEU A 186 4.48 8.86 14.47
N VAL A 187 5.65 8.63 13.88
CA VAL A 187 6.16 7.29 13.57
C VAL A 187 7.58 7.15 14.09
N HIS A 188 7.75 6.22 15.01
CA HIS A 188 9.06 5.85 15.55
C HIS A 188 9.32 4.38 15.24
N PHE A 189 10.27 4.14 14.34
CA PHE A 189 10.70 2.80 13.99
C PHE A 189 11.55 2.21 15.11
N THR A 190 11.17 1.04 15.58
CA THR A 190 11.92 0.24 16.57
C THR A 190 12.95 -0.67 15.91
N THR A 191 12.77 -0.93 14.60
CA THR A 191 13.68 -1.68 13.76
C THR A 191 14.25 -0.79 12.67
N THR A 192 15.42 -1.16 12.14
CA THR A 192 16.06 -0.36 11.09
C THR A 192 15.40 -0.62 9.75
N TYR A 193 15.01 0.44 9.09
CA TYR A 193 14.66 0.47 7.68
C TYR A 193 15.69 1.30 6.91
N ALA A 194 16.03 0.88 5.71
CA ALA A 194 16.93 1.62 4.85
C ALA A 194 16.30 2.96 4.39
N GLU A 195 17.08 3.79 3.74
CA GLU A 195 16.57 4.96 3.03
C GLU A 195 15.71 4.54 1.83
N ASP A 196 14.86 5.46 1.35
CA ASP A 196 13.99 5.21 0.21
C ASP A 196 14.83 5.04 -1.07
N GLU A 197 14.74 3.87 -1.68
CA GLU A 197 15.38 3.54 -2.97
C GLU A 197 14.36 3.71 -4.08
N TYR A 198 14.67 4.53 -5.10
CA TYR A 198 13.81 4.70 -6.26
C TYR A 198 13.88 3.49 -7.18
N LEU A 199 12.74 2.87 -7.44
CA LEU A 199 12.63 1.68 -8.28
C LEU A 199 12.37 2.00 -9.75
N GLY A 200 11.69 3.09 -10.05
CA GLY A 200 11.41 3.52 -11.41
C GLY A 200 10.06 4.20 -11.62
N ASP A 201 9.87 4.67 -12.85
CA ASP A 201 8.58 5.08 -13.40
C ASP A 201 8.03 3.90 -14.21
N PHE A 202 6.78 3.55 -13.95
CA PHE A 202 6.10 2.48 -14.68
C PHE A 202 5.11 3.12 -15.66
N PRO A 203 5.15 2.73 -16.94
CA PRO A 203 4.33 3.33 -17.99
C PRO A 203 2.85 3.05 -17.78
N GLN A 204 2.04 3.89 -18.40
CA GLN A 204 0.62 3.64 -18.59
C GLN A 204 0.46 2.32 -19.36
N GLY A 205 -0.33 1.40 -18.84
CA GLY A 205 -0.70 0.21 -19.62
C GLY A 205 -1.37 0.67 -20.93
N ASP A 206 -1.00 0.04 -22.03
CA ASP A 206 -1.65 0.31 -23.31
C ASP A 206 -3.11 -0.13 -23.19
N SER A 207 -4.00 0.84 -22.93
CA SER A 207 -5.44 0.64 -22.82
C SER A 207 -6.10 0.27 -24.17
N GLU A 208 -5.32 0.14 -25.25
CA GLU A 208 -5.83 -0.23 -26.58
C GLU A 208 -6.01 -1.74 -26.80
N LEU A 209 -5.50 -2.62 -25.91
CA LEU A 209 -5.61 -4.05 -26.12
C LEU A 209 -6.88 -4.71 -25.56
N ILE A 210 -7.70 -4.00 -24.78
CA ILE A 210 -8.88 -4.60 -24.12
C ILE A 210 -10.18 -4.40 -24.93
N SER A 211 -10.20 -3.51 -25.95
CA SER A 211 -11.44 -3.22 -26.66
C SER A 211 -11.72 -4.07 -27.91
N ASN A 212 -10.75 -4.86 -28.41
CA ASN A 212 -10.92 -5.59 -29.67
C ASN A 212 -11.26 -7.09 -29.56
N ASP A 213 -11.12 -7.70 -28.39
CA ASP A 213 -11.41 -9.15 -28.28
C ASP A 213 -12.85 -9.49 -27.85
N MET A 214 -13.71 -8.49 -27.57
CA MET A 214 -15.11 -8.74 -27.20
C MET A 214 -16.11 -8.55 -28.34
N LEU A 215 -15.68 -8.36 -29.58
CA LEU A 215 -16.59 -8.11 -30.74
C LEU A 215 -16.54 -9.17 -31.84
N VAL A 216 -15.88 -10.29 -31.63
CA VAL A 216 -15.89 -11.40 -32.60
C VAL A 216 -16.41 -12.67 -31.94
N HIS A 217 -17.68 -12.78 -31.70
CA HIS A 217 -18.48 -13.99 -31.72
C HIS A 217 -19.96 -13.61 -31.57
N LYS A 218 -20.59 -13.31 -32.70
CA LYS A 218 -22.02 -13.52 -32.96
C LYS A 218 -22.18 -14.50 -34.08
#